data_2b328a0dfd0655996431970292ed9df5
#
_entry.id   2b328a0dfd0655996431970292ed9df5
#
_cell.length_a   1.000
_cell.length_b   1.000
_cell.length_c   1.000
_cell.angle_alpha   90.00
_cell.angle_beta   90.00
_cell.angle_gamma   90.00
#
_symmetry.space_group_name_H-M   'P 1'
#
loop_
_entity.id
_entity.type
_entity.pdbx_description
1 polymer ?
#
loop_
_entity_poly.entity_id
_entity_poly.type
_entity_poly.pdbx_seq_one_letter_code
_entity_poly.pdbx_strand_id
1 'polypeptide(L)'
;MIRIFRRFFDFCGEINKRKFTKSIFLGVLKALFEALKIPAIAVTLHGVLIGNLTVQHILLSFGIMLFSIAGNAFANYRSTMLQCEAGYGTCADKRIEIAEHLKYLPMGYFNQNSLGYITSVATNSMEALADVATRVVMMVTQGILTTAVVALMILSFDLRIGGIAVIGVFLFFAVNGCLQKKAKAVAPVKDASDRKLVEKVLEYIQGIVEVRSYNLTGEKSKALNQAIDENTAANIKLEITFVPIMFIQSLTAKIIGVVIAAVSVAFCLNGSMELLNTVVMIIAAFILFGALDSAGSYSALLRNVDLNVSKAQSVLDIPTMDIDGQDITPTSYDIDVENVEFSYDKRKTIDGISVHIPQKTSTAIVGPSGGGKTTLCHLIARFWDVDKGCVSLGGVDVKEYSMDSLMRNFSFVFQSVYLFQDTIANNIRFGQPDAPMEKVIEAAKKACCHDFIMALPDGYETIIGEGGASLSGGEKQRISIARAIMKDAPIIILDEATANVDPESEQELTAAIEALTKEKTILMIAHRLKTVRHADNILVIDGGKIVQSGTHDELMHQGGIYRRFVESRELAVGWKV
;
A
#
# COMPACT_ATOMS: atom_id res chain seq x y z
N MET A 1 19.15 -12.80 -9.96
CA MET A 1 19.02 -13.40 -8.62
C MET A 1 19.67 -12.56 -7.53
N ILE A 2 21.00 -12.36 -7.51
CA ILE A 2 21.72 -11.56 -6.49
C ILE A 2 21.13 -10.16 -6.30
N ARG A 3 20.77 -9.46 -7.39
CA ARG A 3 20.12 -8.14 -7.33
C ARG A 3 18.78 -8.17 -6.59
N ILE A 4 17.97 -9.23 -6.78
CA ILE A 4 16.68 -9.39 -6.08
C ILE A 4 16.90 -9.61 -4.59
N PHE A 5 17.86 -10.48 -4.24
CA PHE A 5 18.23 -10.69 -2.83
C PHE A 5 18.68 -9.40 -2.16
N ARG A 6 19.61 -8.67 -2.80
CA ARG A 6 20.09 -7.40 -2.24
C ARG A 6 18.94 -6.43 -2.00
N ARG A 7 18.09 -6.25 -3.01
CA ARG A 7 16.93 -5.35 -2.91
C ARG A 7 15.95 -5.78 -1.80
N PHE A 8 15.70 -7.07 -1.67
CA PHE A 8 14.86 -7.60 -0.59
C PHE A 8 15.49 -7.37 0.79
N PHE A 9 16.77 -7.64 0.96
CA PHE A 9 17.46 -7.40 2.23
C PHE A 9 17.56 -5.92 2.59
N ASP A 10 17.74 -5.04 1.62
CA ASP A 10 17.72 -3.59 1.83
C ASP A 10 16.31 -3.11 2.23
N PHE A 11 15.27 -3.74 1.71
CA PHE A 11 13.88 -3.48 2.06
C PHE A 11 13.50 -3.94 3.49
N CYS A 12 14.14 -4.98 4.02
CA CYS A 12 13.81 -5.57 5.33
C CYS A 12 14.12 -4.68 6.55
N GLY A 13 14.92 -3.62 6.39
CA GLY A 13 15.44 -2.85 7.53
C GLY A 13 16.52 -3.59 8.33
N GLU A 14 17.29 -2.88 9.14
CA GLU A 14 18.50 -3.42 9.78
C GLU A 14 18.24 -4.55 10.79
N ILE A 15 17.15 -4.47 11.55
CA ILE A 15 16.82 -5.48 12.58
C ILE A 15 16.48 -6.82 11.91
N ASN A 16 15.58 -6.80 10.94
CA ASN A 16 15.12 -8.00 10.25
C ASN A 16 16.21 -8.57 9.33
N LYS A 17 17.00 -7.71 8.70
CA LYS A 17 18.20 -8.08 7.93
C LYS A 17 19.21 -8.88 8.78
N ARG A 18 19.46 -8.47 10.01
CA ARG A 18 20.32 -9.23 10.94
C ARG A 18 19.76 -10.60 11.28
N LYS A 19 18.43 -10.73 11.45
CA LYS A 19 17.77 -12.03 11.67
C LYS A 19 17.92 -12.94 10.46
N PHE A 20 17.68 -12.43 9.25
CA PHE A 20 17.92 -13.18 8.01
C PHE A 20 19.37 -13.60 7.85
N THR A 21 20.34 -12.74 8.15
CA THR A 21 21.77 -13.07 8.10
C THR A 21 22.13 -14.20 9.06
N LYS A 22 21.61 -14.18 10.30
CA LYS A 22 21.77 -15.29 11.25
C LYS A 22 21.15 -16.59 10.74
N SER A 23 19.98 -16.50 10.09
CA SER A 23 19.33 -17.65 9.49
C SER A 23 20.14 -18.22 8.31
N ILE A 24 20.77 -17.40 7.48
CA ILE A 24 21.68 -17.86 6.42
C ILE A 24 22.89 -18.59 7.01
N PHE A 25 23.47 -18.08 8.08
CA PHE A 25 24.57 -18.76 8.76
C PHE A 25 24.15 -20.15 9.28
N LEU A 26 22.97 -20.24 9.91
CA LEU A 26 22.39 -21.55 10.28
C LEU A 26 22.12 -22.45 9.08
N GLY A 27 21.81 -21.84 7.90
CA GLY A 27 21.68 -22.54 6.64
C GLY A 27 22.99 -23.19 6.17
N VAL A 28 24.14 -22.52 6.37
CA VAL A 28 25.46 -23.14 6.11
C VAL A 28 25.67 -24.35 7.03
N LEU A 29 25.36 -24.19 8.32
CA LEU A 29 25.47 -25.30 9.29
C LEU A 29 24.56 -26.48 8.92
N LYS A 30 23.33 -26.18 8.49
CA LYS A 30 22.40 -27.18 7.95
C LYS A 30 22.97 -27.91 6.73
N ALA A 31 23.58 -27.19 5.78
CA ALA A 31 24.21 -27.79 4.60
C ALA A 31 25.39 -28.70 4.98
N LEU A 32 26.17 -28.34 5.98
CA LEU A 32 27.25 -29.18 6.52
C LEU A 32 26.67 -30.47 7.13
N PHE A 33 25.63 -30.38 7.97
CA PHE A 33 24.97 -31.58 8.50
C PHE A 33 24.40 -32.47 7.39
N GLU A 34 23.81 -31.88 6.33
CA GLU A 34 23.31 -32.61 5.20
C GLU A 34 24.42 -33.39 4.45
N ALA A 35 25.59 -32.75 4.30
CA ALA A 35 26.77 -33.35 3.66
C ALA A 35 27.35 -34.53 4.49
N LEU A 36 27.20 -34.58 5.81
CA LEU A 36 27.67 -35.68 6.67
C LEU A 36 27.01 -37.03 6.37
N LYS A 37 25.89 -37.05 5.65
CA LYS A 37 25.29 -38.30 5.18
C LYS A 37 26.23 -39.08 4.23
N ILE A 38 27.07 -38.37 3.48
CA ILE A 38 27.98 -38.98 2.50
C ILE A 38 29.10 -39.76 3.21
N PRO A 39 29.87 -39.20 4.16
CA PRO A 39 30.85 -39.99 4.89
C PRO A 39 30.21 -41.09 5.76
N ALA A 40 28.98 -40.92 6.29
CA ALA A 40 28.30 -41.99 7.02
C ALA A 40 28.07 -43.24 6.12
N ILE A 41 27.62 -43.02 4.88
CA ILE A 41 27.45 -44.08 3.89
C ILE A 41 28.82 -44.68 3.49
N ALA A 42 29.84 -43.85 3.31
CA ALA A 42 31.18 -44.27 2.93
C ALA A 42 31.80 -45.23 3.95
N VAL A 43 31.62 -44.99 5.26
CA VAL A 43 32.13 -45.88 6.34
C VAL A 43 31.53 -47.26 6.25
N THR A 44 30.22 -47.38 6.08
CA THR A 44 29.56 -48.70 5.96
C THR A 44 29.97 -49.41 4.67
N LEU A 45 29.99 -48.68 3.54
CA LEU A 45 30.36 -49.20 2.25
C LEU A 45 31.81 -49.71 2.22
N HIS A 46 32.72 -48.99 2.87
CA HIS A 46 34.13 -49.41 3.03
C HIS A 46 34.23 -50.79 3.72
N GLY A 47 33.52 -50.95 4.85
CA GLY A 47 33.49 -52.25 5.57
C GLY A 47 32.93 -53.40 4.73
N VAL A 48 31.94 -53.13 3.90
CA VAL A 48 31.34 -54.13 2.98
C VAL A 48 32.31 -54.52 1.85
N LEU A 49 32.97 -53.53 1.23
CA LEU A 49 33.87 -53.76 0.11
C LEU A 49 35.16 -54.49 0.47
N ILE A 50 35.66 -54.29 1.70
CA ILE A 50 36.85 -55.02 2.21
C ILE A 50 36.49 -56.42 2.71
N GLY A 51 35.19 -56.77 2.79
CA GLY A 51 34.73 -58.06 3.35
C GLY A 51 34.90 -58.19 4.86
N ASN A 52 35.17 -57.07 5.57
CA ASN A 52 35.38 -57.06 7.03
C ASN A 52 34.42 -56.02 7.67
N LEU A 53 33.12 -56.23 7.48
CA LEU A 53 32.10 -55.39 8.10
C LEU A 53 32.02 -55.73 9.62
N THR A 54 32.51 -54.84 10.46
CA THR A 54 32.45 -54.97 11.91
C THR A 54 31.27 -54.16 12.49
N VAL A 55 30.82 -54.56 13.69
CA VAL A 55 29.82 -53.81 14.45
C VAL A 55 30.27 -52.37 14.67
N GLN A 56 31.59 -52.12 14.77
CA GLN A 56 32.14 -50.77 14.91
C GLN A 56 31.85 -49.87 13.69
N HIS A 57 31.97 -50.39 12.46
CA HIS A 57 31.63 -49.63 11.24
C HIS A 57 30.16 -49.23 11.24
N ILE A 58 29.28 -50.16 11.65
CA ILE A 58 27.83 -49.94 11.69
C ILE A 58 27.50 -48.87 12.75
N LEU A 59 28.05 -49.00 13.98
CA LEU A 59 27.83 -48.06 15.08
C LEU A 59 28.38 -46.66 14.76
N LEU A 60 29.55 -46.58 14.10
CA LEU A 60 30.14 -45.28 13.70
C LEU A 60 29.26 -44.61 12.60
N SER A 61 28.86 -45.36 11.58
CA SER A 61 27.98 -44.82 10.53
C SER A 61 26.62 -44.37 11.10
N PHE A 62 26.04 -45.19 11.99
CA PHE A 62 24.80 -44.85 12.67
C PHE A 62 24.95 -43.59 13.54
N GLY A 63 26.04 -43.47 14.28
CA GLY A 63 26.35 -42.28 15.10
C GLY A 63 26.48 -41.02 14.27
N ILE A 64 27.24 -41.08 13.15
CA ILE A 64 27.37 -39.95 12.21
C ILE A 64 26.00 -39.57 11.62
N MET A 65 25.20 -40.59 11.21
CA MET A 65 23.86 -40.33 10.63
C MET A 65 22.92 -39.69 11.66
N LEU A 66 22.90 -40.20 12.90
CA LEU A 66 22.09 -39.66 13.97
C LEU A 66 22.49 -38.20 14.30
N PHE A 67 23.80 -37.95 14.38
CA PHE A 67 24.32 -36.58 14.59
C PHE A 67 23.96 -35.65 13.43
N SER A 68 24.06 -36.12 12.18
CA SER A 68 23.64 -35.39 10.97
C SER A 68 22.15 -35.02 11.04
N ILE A 69 21.27 -36.00 11.36
CA ILE A 69 19.82 -35.78 11.42
C ILE A 69 19.45 -34.81 12.55
N ALA A 70 19.99 -35.05 13.76
CA ALA A 70 19.71 -34.19 14.94
C ALA A 70 20.20 -32.76 14.72
N GLY A 71 21.43 -32.59 14.21
CA GLY A 71 22.01 -31.29 13.91
C GLY A 71 21.24 -30.54 12.79
N ASN A 72 20.86 -31.26 11.73
CA ASN A 72 20.04 -30.72 10.66
C ASN A 72 18.67 -30.25 11.17
N ALA A 73 17.98 -31.08 11.98
CA ALA A 73 16.69 -30.75 12.56
C ALA A 73 16.76 -29.51 13.46
N PHE A 74 17.76 -29.42 14.32
CA PHE A 74 17.98 -28.25 15.19
C PHE A 74 18.28 -26.99 14.39
N ALA A 75 19.22 -27.06 13.44
CA ALA A 75 19.58 -25.93 12.60
C ALA A 75 18.39 -25.47 11.76
N ASN A 76 17.59 -26.40 11.21
CA ASN A 76 16.40 -26.12 10.45
C ASN A 76 15.34 -25.41 11.29
N TYR A 77 15.06 -25.90 12.51
CA TYR A 77 14.09 -25.30 13.43
C TYR A 77 14.47 -23.84 13.76
N ARG A 78 15.71 -23.62 14.20
CA ARG A 78 16.19 -22.27 14.56
C ARG A 78 16.25 -21.33 13.36
N SER A 79 16.68 -21.83 12.21
CA SER A 79 16.72 -21.05 10.97
C SER A 79 15.32 -20.63 10.54
N THR A 80 14.35 -21.56 10.53
CA THR A 80 12.96 -21.28 10.15
C THR A 80 12.28 -20.28 11.08
N MET A 81 12.49 -20.40 12.41
CA MET A 81 11.96 -19.43 13.37
C MET A 81 12.47 -18.03 13.10
N LEU A 82 13.80 -17.86 12.91
CA LEU A 82 14.37 -16.54 12.57
C LEU A 82 13.85 -15.97 11.25
N GLN A 83 13.57 -16.83 10.28
CA GLN A 83 12.98 -16.43 8.99
C GLN A 83 11.55 -15.91 9.16
N CYS A 84 10.71 -16.66 9.89
CA CYS A 84 9.34 -16.24 10.17
C CYS A 84 9.30 -14.91 10.93
N GLU A 85 10.11 -14.78 12.00
CA GLU A 85 10.20 -13.52 12.74
C GLU A 85 10.67 -12.35 11.86
N ALA A 86 11.67 -12.57 11.00
CA ALA A 86 12.18 -11.54 10.11
C ALA A 86 11.19 -11.18 9.00
N GLY A 87 10.51 -12.17 8.41
CA GLY A 87 9.56 -11.97 7.33
C GLY A 87 8.30 -11.23 7.78
N TYR A 88 7.64 -11.73 8.81
CA TYR A 88 6.45 -11.08 9.37
C TYR A 88 6.80 -9.72 10.00
N GLY A 89 7.95 -9.62 10.69
CA GLY A 89 8.45 -8.34 11.22
C GLY A 89 8.66 -7.31 10.12
N THR A 90 9.30 -7.68 9.00
CA THR A 90 9.47 -6.78 7.85
C THR A 90 8.13 -6.26 7.32
N CYS A 91 7.13 -7.13 7.20
CA CYS A 91 5.83 -6.73 6.68
C CYS A 91 5.07 -5.83 7.66
N ALA A 92 5.18 -6.08 8.97
CA ALA A 92 4.61 -5.21 10.00
C ALA A 92 5.26 -3.82 9.97
N ASP A 93 6.59 -3.76 9.98
CA ASP A 93 7.33 -2.49 9.93
C ASP A 93 7.00 -1.69 8.67
N LYS A 94 6.89 -2.35 7.51
CA LYS A 94 6.55 -1.69 6.25
C LYS A 94 5.09 -1.24 6.17
N ARG A 95 4.15 -1.96 6.78
CA ARG A 95 2.76 -1.49 6.91
C ARG A 95 2.68 -0.21 7.73
N ILE A 96 3.44 -0.14 8.84
CA ILE A 96 3.53 1.08 9.66
C ILE A 96 4.16 2.22 8.85
N GLU A 97 5.28 1.96 8.17
CA GLU A 97 5.96 2.94 7.32
C GLU A 97 5.06 3.48 6.20
N ILE A 98 4.30 2.61 5.52
CA ILE A 98 3.30 3.02 4.53
C ILE A 98 2.23 3.90 5.21
N ALA A 99 1.67 3.47 6.34
CA ALA A 99 0.64 4.23 7.04
C ALA A 99 1.13 5.62 7.49
N GLU A 100 2.35 5.71 8.00
CA GLU A 100 3.00 6.99 8.33
C GLU A 100 3.20 7.86 7.09
N HIS A 101 3.68 7.27 5.99
CA HIS A 101 3.89 7.96 4.72
C HIS A 101 2.59 8.55 4.15
N LEU A 102 1.47 7.80 4.27
CA LEU A 102 0.16 8.24 3.78
C LEU A 102 -0.34 9.52 4.46
N LYS A 103 0.06 9.80 5.70
CA LYS A 103 -0.36 11.00 6.44
C LYS A 103 0.07 12.29 5.73
N TYR A 104 1.16 12.23 4.99
CA TYR A 104 1.85 13.36 4.40
C TYR A 104 1.70 13.45 2.88
N LEU A 105 0.89 12.54 2.30
CA LEU A 105 0.57 12.63 0.88
C LEU A 105 -0.44 13.74 0.61
N PRO A 106 -0.34 14.44 -0.53
CA PRO A 106 -1.38 15.36 -0.97
C PRO A 106 -2.74 14.66 -1.03
N MET A 107 -3.79 15.34 -0.55
CA MET A 107 -5.16 14.77 -0.51
C MET A 107 -5.64 14.21 -1.85
N GLY A 108 -5.16 14.74 -2.96
CA GLY A 108 -5.53 14.26 -4.28
C GLY A 108 -4.94 12.94 -4.72
N TYR A 109 -4.01 12.46 -3.97
CA TYR A 109 -3.55 11.09 -4.14
C TYR A 109 -4.65 10.08 -3.77
N PHE A 110 -5.60 10.45 -2.91
CA PHE A 110 -6.69 9.61 -2.43
C PHE A 110 -7.91 9.67 -3.34
N ASN A 111 -7.72 9.46 -4.65
CA ASN A 111 -8.81 9.21 -5.57
C ASN A 111 -9.20 7.72 -5.54
N GLN A 112 -10.36 7.37 -6.13
CA GLN A 112 -10.88 5.98 -6.09
C GLN A 112 -9.89 4.94 -6.62
N ASN A 113 -9.10 5.27 -7.65
CA ASN A 113 -8.13 4.36 -8.25
C ASN A 113 -6.90 4.18 -7.37
N SER A 114 -6.36 5.27 -6.80
CA SER A 114 -5.18 5.20 -5.93
C SER A 114 -5.49 4.56 -4.58
N LEU A 115 -6.67 4.83 -4.00
CA LEU A 115 -7.09 4.23 -2.74
C LEU A 115 -7.15 2.70 -2.84
N GLY A 116 -7.77 2.16 -3.90
CA GLY A 116 -7.80 0.72 -4.17
C GLY A 116 -6.40 0.11 -4.35
N TYR A 117 -5.51 0.81 -5.05
CA TYR A 117 -4.12 0.37 -5.24
C TYR A 117 -3.34 0.38 -3.92
N ILE A 118 -3.38 1.48 -3.16
CA ILE A 118 -2.69 1.61 -1.86
C ILE A 118 -3.18 0.53 -0.89
N THR A 119 -4.50 0.35 -0.78
CA THR A 119 -5.09 -0.71 0.06
C THR A 119 -4.61 -2.09 -0.35
N SER A 120 -4.60 -2.41 -1.64
CA SER A 120 -4.08 -3.69 -2.15
C SER A 120 -2.59 -3.88 -1.85
N VAL A 121 -1.79 -2.82 -1.88
CA VAL A 121 -0.37 -2.90 -1.52
C VAL A 121 -0.19 -3.13 -0.02
N ALA A 122 -0.84 -2.35 0.83
CA ALA A 122 -0.70 -2.45 2.28
C ALA A 122 -1.25 -3.77 2.86
N THR A 123 -2.25 -4.37 2.21
CA THR A 123 -2.84 -5.66 2.62
C THR A 123 -2.26 -6.83 1.82
N ASN A 124 -2.71 -7.02 0.57
CA ASN A 124 -2.44 -8.21 -0.22
C ASN A 124 -0.96 -8.37 -0.62
N SER A 125 -0.30 -7.25 -1.04
CA SER A 125 1.11 -7.34 -1.44
C SER A 125 2.02 -7.60 -0.25
N MET A 126 1.73 -7.01 0.91
CA MET A 126 2.48 -7.29 2.15
C MET A 126 2.22 -8.69 2.66
N GLU A 127 0.99 -9.22 2.61
CA GLU A 127 0.68 -10.60 2.98
C GLU A 127 1.41 -11.61 2.08
N ALA A 128 1.32 -11.41 0.76
CA ALA A 128 2.04 -12.24 -0.21
C ALA A 128 3.57 -12.17 -0.01
N LEU A 129 4.10 -11.01 0.39
CA LEU A 129 5.52 -10.86 0.70
C LEU A 129 5.90 -11.64 1.96
N ALA A 130 5.09 -11.58 3.02
CA ALA A 130 5.32 -12.32 4.26
C ALA A 130 5.38 -13.84 4.03
N ASP A 131 4.41 -14.37 3.30
CA ASP A 131 4.30 -15.82 3.03
C ASP A 131 5.35 -16.33 2.04
N VAL A 132 5.48 -15.65 0.90
CA VAL A 132 6.30 -16.15 -0.22
C VAL A 132 7.77 -15.79 -0.03
N ALA A 133 8.09 -14.55 0.38
CA ALA A 133 9.48 -14.12 0.48
C ALA A 133 10.26 -14.92 1.52
N THR A 134 9.65 -15.16 2.69
CA THR A 134 10.27 -15.90 3.79
C THR A 134 10.68 -17.31 3.35
N ARG A 135 9.78 -18.03 2.70
CA ARG A 135 10.02 -19.41 2.27
C ARG A 135 10.92 -19.48 1.03
N VAL A 136 10.61 -18.70 0.01
CA VAL A 136 11.30 -18.78 -1.29
C VAL A 136 12.75 -18.30 -1.20
N VAL A 137 12.99 -17.17 -0.53
CA VAL A 137 14.35 -16.64 -0.33
C VAL A 137 15.22 -17.68 0.37
N MET A 138 14.67 -18.38 1.37
CA MET A 138 15.45 -19.34 2.12
C MET A 138 15.62 -20.67 1.41
N MET A 139 14.59 -21.16 0.69
CA MET A 139 14.72 -22.40 -0.10
C MET A 139 15.78 -22.24 -1.20
N VAL A 140 15.79 -21.10 -1.90
CA VAL A 140 16.81 -20.81 -2.91
C VAL A 140 18.20 -20.69 -2.26
N THR A 141 18.31 -19.96 -1.14
CA THR A 141 19.58 -19.78 -0.43
C THR A 141 20.09 -21.13 0.08
N GLN A 142 19.23 -21.95 0.70
CA GLN A 142 19.59 -23.27 1.20
C GLN A 142 20.07 -24.19 0.08
N GLY A 143 19.36 -24.24 -1.06
CA GLY A 143 19.77 -25.04 -2.20
C GLY A 143 21.13 -24.62 -2.77
N ILE A 144 21.41 -23.31 -2.84
CA ILE A 144 22.72 -22.78 -3.26
C ILE A 144 23.81 -23.16 -2.25
N LEU A 145 23.55 -23.02 -0.95
CA LEU A 145 24.51 -23.35 0.12
C LEU A 145 24.82 -24.85 0.12
N THR A 146 23.80 -25.70 0.04
CA THR A 146 23.99 -27.17 -0.03
C THR A 146 24.78 -27.54 -1.27
N THR A 147 24.45 -26.95 -2.43
CA THR A 147 25.21 -27.15 -3.67
C THR A 147 26.68 -26.76 -3.51
N ALA A 148 26.96 -25.60 -2.91
CA ALA A 148 28.34 -25.15 -2.69
C ALA A 148 29.13 -26.09 -1.77
N VAL A 149 28.55 -26.50 -0.64
CA VAL A 149 29.20 -27.41 0.33
C VAL A 149 29.48 -28.76 -0.31
N VAL A 150 28.50 -29.35 -1.00
CA VAL A 150 28.68 -30.68 -1.66
C VAL A 150 29.64 -30.58 -2.84
N ALA A 151 29.61 -29.50 -3.63
CA ALA A 151 30.58 -29.29 -4.71
C ALA A 151 32.02 -29.18 -4.20
N LEU A 152 32.25 -28.42 -3.11
CA LEU A 152 33.55 -28.33 -2.46
C LEU A 152 34.00 -29.70 -1.92
N MET A 153 33.09 -30.48 -1.37
CA MET A 153 33.39 -31.83 -0.91
C MET A 153 33.80 -32.74 -2.08
N ILE A 154 33.06 -32.76 -3.19
CA ILE A 154 33.42 -33.52 -4.41
C ILE A 154 34.80 -33.08 -4.91
N LEU A 155 35.09 -31.78 -4.94
CA LEU A 155 36.36 -31.24 -5.39
C LEU A 155 37.53 -31.67 -4.49
N SER A 156 37.31 -31.85 -3.18
CA SER A 156 38.33 -32.32 -2.23
C SER A 156 38.63 -33.80 -2.39
N PHE A 157 37.69 -34.59 -2.90
CA PHE A 157 37.90 -36.03 -3.14
C PHE A 157 38.56 -36.33 -4.50
N ASP A 158 38.03 -35.76 -5.59
CA ASP A 158 38.64 -35.88 -6.93
C ASP A 158 38.45 -34.57 -7.72
N LEU A 159 39.57 -33.96 -8.06
CA LEU A 159 39.61 -32.67 -8.77
C LEU A 159 38.99 -32.75 -10.18
N ARG A 160 39.07 -33.92 -10.84
CA ARG A 160 38.56 -34.10 -12.22
C ARG A 160 37.00 -34.16 -12.21
N ILE A 161 36.43 -34.92 -11.29
CA ILE A 161 34.98 -35.01 -11.12
C ILE A 161 34.43 -33.71 -10.55
N GLY A 162 35.13 -33.09 -9.59
CA GLY A 162 34.79 -31.78 -9.06
C GLY A 162 34.76 -30.71 -10.14
N GLY A 163 35.68 -30.72 -11.08
CA GLY A 163 35.65 -29.82 -12.23
C GLY A 163 34.42 -29.98 -13.11
N ILE A 164 33.99 -31.22 -13.39
CA ILE A 164 32.74 -31.51 -14.13
C ILE A 164 31.52 -31.00 -13.34
N ALA A 165 31.48 -31.21 -12.01
CA ALA A 165 30.40 -30.74 -11.16
C ALA A 165 30.28 -29.21 -11.18
N VAL A 166 31.41 -28.49 -11.08
CA VAL A 166 31.46 -27.00 -11.15
C VAL A 166 30.97 -26.49 -12.50
N ILE A 167 31.43 -27.09 -13.62
CA ILE A 167 30.95 -26.74 -14.96
C ILE A 167 29.44 -26.96 -15.05
N GLY A 168 28.93 -28.06 -14.49
CA GLY A 168 27.51 -28.38 -14.43
C GLY A 168 26.70 -27.33 -13.68
N VAL A 169 27.20 -26.85 -12.55
CA VAL A 169 26.58 -25.79 -11.78
C VAL A 169 26.53 -24.47 -12.59
N PHE A 170 27.61 -24.13 -13.28
CA PHE A 170 27.61 -22.95 -14.16
C PHE A 170 26.61 -23.07 -15.31
N LEU A 171 26.52 -24.24 -15.95
CA LEU A 171 25.56 -24.50 -17.02
C LEU A 171 24.12 -24.37 -16.52
N PHE A 172 23.83 -24.90 -15.35
CA PHE A 172 22.53 -24.75 -14.69
C PHE A 172 22.16 -23.29 -14.46
N PHE A 173 23.08 -22.48 -13.94
CA PHE A 173 22.83 -21.06 -13.73
C PHE A 173 22.71 -20.27 -15.05
N ALA A 174 23.37 -20.69 -16.12
CA ALA A 174 23.19 -20.08 -17.44
C ALA A 174 21.76 -20.32 -17.97
N VAL A 175 21.23 -21.54 -17.84
CA VAL A 175 19.84 -21.89 -18.21
C VAL A 175 18.86 -21.10 -17.32
N ASN A 176 19.11 -21.01 -16.01
CA ASN A 176 18.31 -20.21 -15.10
C ASN A 176 18.30 -18.72 -15.49
N GLY A 177 19.45 -18.19 -15.93
CA GLY A 177 19.56 -16.81 -16.44
C GLY A 177 18.68 -16.58 -17.68
N CYS A 178 18.56 -17.55 -18.57
CA CYS A 178 17.67 -17.51 -19.72
C CYS A 178 16.18 -17.46 -19.27
N LEU A 179 15.81 -18.30 -18.30
CA LEU A 179 14.49 -18.30 -17.69
C LEU A 179 14.14 -16.89 -17.14
N GLN A 180 15.04 -16.29 -16.37
CA GLN A 180 14.83 -14.97 -15.78
C GLN A 180 14.65 -13.86 -16.83
N LYS A 181 15.38 -13.92 -17.96
CA LYS A 181 15.22 -12.95 -19.05
C LYS A 181 13.85 -13.06 -19.72
N LYS A 182 13.39 -14.27 -20.05
CA LYS A 182 12.05 -14.49 -20.64
C LYS A 182 10.94 -14.12 -19.68
N ALA A 183 11.11 -14.39 -18.39
CA ALA A 183 10.19 -14.00 -17.35
C ALA A 183 9.93 -12.49 -17.34
N LYS A 184 10.97 -11.67 -17.43
CA LYS A 184 10.85 -10.21 -17.49
C LYS A 184 10.09 -9.69 -18.70
N ALA A 185 10.15 -10.38 -19.83
CA ALA A 185 9.46 -9.96 -21.06
C ALA A 185 7.93 -10.19 -20.98
N VAL A 186 7.49 -11.25 -20.32
CA VAL A 186 6.06 -11.65 -20.27
C VAL A 186 5.32 -10.97 -19.09
N ALA A 187 6.05 -10.60 -18.03
CA ALA A 187 5.48 -10.03 -16.81
C ALA A 187 4.56 -8.81 -17.02
N PRO A 188 4.95 -7.79 -17.79
CA PRO A 188 4.14 -6.59 -17.94
C PRO A 188 2.76 -6.89 -18.54
N VAL A 189 2.67 -7.89 -19.43
CA VAL A 189 1.40 -8.32 -20.05
C VAL A 189 0.47 -8.91 -19.00
N LYS A 190 1.01 -9.76 -18.12
CA LYS A 190 0.22 -10.33 -17.02
C LYS A 190 -0.24 -9.23 -16.05
N ASP A 191 0.66 -8.34 -15.62
CA ASP A 191 0.34 -7.27 -14.68
C ASP A 191 -0.73 -6.30 -15.23
N ALA A 192 -0.72 -6.04 -16.54
CA ALA A 192 -1.74 -5.23 -17.19
C ALA A 192 -3.10 -5.95 -17.20
N SER A 193 -3.09 -7.27 -17.47
CA SER A 193 -4.28 -8.09 -17.48
C SER A 193 -4.90 -8.26 -16.08
N ASP A 194 -4.06 -8.43 -15.04
CA ASP A 194 -4.52 -8.50 -13.65
C ASP A 194 -5.21 -7.18 -13.23
N ARG A 195 -4.63 -6.02 -13.59
CA ARG A 195 -5.23 -4.71 -13.31
C ARG A 195 -6.57 -4.53 -14.01
N LYS A 196 -6.65 -4.88 -15.31
CA LYS A 196 -7.89 -4.81 -16.09
C LYS A 196 -8.99 -5.68 -15.48
N LEU A 197 -8.64 -6.88 -15.03
CA LEU A 197 -9.58 -7.78 -14.34
C LEU A 197 -10.13 -7.13 -13.06
N VAL A 198 -9.26 -6.63 -12.20
CA VAL A 198 -9.66 -5.96 -10.94
C VAL A 198 -10.57 -4.78 -11.22
N GLU A 199 -10.22 -3.93 -12.20
CA GLU A 199 -11.03 -2.79 -12.62
C GLU A 199 -12.44 -3.22 -13.06
N LYS A 200 -12.55 -4.26 -13.89
CA LYS A 200 -13.85 -4.75 -14.39
C LYS A 200 -14.69 -5.44 -13.31
N VAL A 201 -14.05 -6.13 -12.37
CA VAL A 201 -14.73 -6.70 -11.19
C VAL A 201 -15.30 -5.60 -10.30
N LEU A 202 -14.51 -4.57 -10.00
CA LEU A 202 -14.95 -3.43 -9.19
C LEU A 202 -16.09 -2.66 -9.88
N GLU A 203 -15.97 -2.37 -11.19
CA GLU A 203 -17.03 -1.74 -11.98
C GLU A 203 -18.33 -2.54 -11.89
N TYR A 204 -18.25 -3.88 -12.06
CA TYR A 204 -19.42 -4.76 -12.01
C TYR A 204 -20.07 -4.79 -10.61
N ILE A 205 -19.25 -4.88 -9.52
CA ILE A 205 -19.76 -4.91 -8.14
C ILE A 205 -20.40 -3.56 -7.77
N GLN A 206 -19.74 -2.44 -8.08
CA GLN A 206 -20.25 -1.10 -7.78
C GLN A 206 -21.54 -0.79 -8.55
N GLY A 207 -21.63 -1.25 -9.78
CA GLY A 207 -22.80 -1.04 -10.65
C GLY A 207 -23.85 -2.16 -10.59
N ILE A 208 -23.81 -3.06 -9.59
CA ILE A 208 -24.69 -4.25 -9.58
C ILE A 208 -26.18 -3.89 -9.44
N VAL A 209 -26.47 -2.80 -8.75
CA VAL A 209 -27.85 -2.31 -8.59
C VAL A 209 -28.40 -1.85 -9.93
N GLU A 210 -27.62 -1.07 -10.67
CA GLU A 210 -27.99 -0.58 -12.01
C GLU A 210 -28.09 -1.74 -13.01
N VAL A 211 -27.13 -2.66 -12.99
CA VAL A 211 -27.13 -3.86 -13.84
C VAL A 211 -28.42 -4.67 -13.64
N ARG A 212 -28.88 -4.84 -12.39
CA ARG A 212 -30.12 -5.53 -12.08
C ARG A 212 -31.37 -4.71 -12.44
N SER A 213 -31.37 -3.42 -12.10
CA SER A 213 -32.52 -2.53 -12.33
C SER A 213 -32.87 -2.38 -13.80
N TYR A 214 -31.83 -2.35 -14.66
CA TYR A 214 -32.00 -2.22 -16.11
C TYR A 214 -31.89 -3.54 -16.88
N ASN A 215 -31.84 -4.69 -16.18
CA ASN A 215 -31.73 -6.03 -16.75
C ASN A 215 -30.54 -6.19 -17.73
N LEU A 216 -29.40 -5.55 -17.40
CA LEU A 216 -28.18 -5.55 -18.22
C LEU A 216 -27.20 -6.68 -17.86
N THR A 217 -27.67 -7.72 -17.16
CA THR A 217 -26.84 -8.83 -16.70
C THR A 217 -26.09 -9.54 -17.84
N GLY A 218 -26.71 -9.65 -19.03
CA GLY A 218 -26.09 -10.28 -20.22
C GLY A 218 -25.00 -9.42 -20.87
N GLU A 219 -25.13 -8.09 -20.91
CA GLU A 219 -24.18 -7.19 -21.59
C GLU A 219 -22.99 -6.83 -20.71
N LYS A 220 -23.24 -6.47 -19.45
CA LYS A 220 -22.17 -6.11 -18.51
C LYS A 220 -21.34 -7.32 -18.06
N SER A 221 -21.95 -8.50 -17.98
CA SER A 221 -21.18 -9.75 -17.74
C SER A 221 -20.27 -10.12 -18.90
N LYS A 222 -20.58 -9.75 -20.16
CA LYS A 222 -19.68 -9.98 -21.30
C LYS A 222 -18.34 -9.28 -21.13
N ALA A 223 -18.33 -8.01 -20.71
CA ALA A 223 -17.09 -7.27 -20.47
C ALA A 223 -16.25 -7.87 -19.34
N LEU A 224 -16.91 -8.32 -18.27
CA LEU A 224 -16.25 -9.02 -17.17
C LEU A 224 -15.71 -10.38 -17.62
N ASN A 225 -16.51 -11.19 -18.32
CA ASN A 225 -16.10 -12.49 -18.85
C ASN A 225 -14.92 -12.35 -19.82
N GLN A 226 -14.94 -11.35 -20.70
CA GLN A 226 -13.82 -11.05 -21.59
C GLN A 226 -12.54 -10.72 -20.79
N ALA A 227 -12.63 -9.92 -19.71
CA ALA A 227 -11.49 -9.63 -18.87
C ALA A 227 -10.96 -10.87 -18.14
N ILE A 228 -11.85 -11.79 -17.72
CA ILE A 228 -11.49 -13.09 -17.13
C ILE A 228 -10.77 -13.95 -18.17
N ASP A 229 -11.29 -14.04 -19.39
CA ASP A 229 -10.70 -14.82 -20.49
C ASP A 229 -9.33 -14.28 -20.90
N GLU A 230 -9.19 -12.95 -21.02
CA GLU A 230 -7.91 -12.30 -21.30
C GLU A 230 -6.88 -12.56 -20.17
N ASN A 231 -7.31 -12.52 -18.91
CA ASN A 231 -6.45 -12.81 -17.77
C ASN A 231 -6.04 -14.28 -17.75
N THR A 232 -6.98 -15.19 -18.02
CA THR A 232 -6.71 -16.62 -18.12
C THR A 232 -5.71 -16.92 -19.26
N ALA A 233 -5.92 -16.33 -20.43
CA ALA A 233 -5.01 -16.46 -21.57
C ALA A 233 -3.59 -15.91 -21.26
N ALA A 234 -3.50 -14.78 -20.54
CA ALA A 234 -2.22 -14.22 -20.12
C ALA A 234 -1.48 -15.12 -19.13
N ASN A 235 -2.19 -15.72 -18.17
CA ASN A 235 -1.63 -16.69 -17.23
C ASN A 235 -1.17 -17.97 -17.95
N ILE A 236 -1.98 -18.55 -18.82
CA ILE A 236 -1.61 -19.72 -19.63
C ILE A 236 -0.39 -19.43 -20.50
N LYS A 237 -0.33 -18.26 -21.16
CA LYS A 237 0.82 -17.85 -21.97
C LYS A 237 2.10 -17.73 -21.14
N LEU A 238 2.00 -17.28 -19.90
CA LEU A 238 3.10 -17.23 -18.95
C LEU A 238 3.59 -18.64 -18.63
N GLU A 239 2.70 -19.56 -18.28
CA GLU A 239 3.04 -20.96 -17.96
C GLU A 239 3.64 -21.69 -19.16
N ILE A 240 3.05 -21.58 -20.35
CA ILE A 240 3.59 -22.17 -21.60
C ILE A 240 5.01 -21.63 -21.88
N THR A 241 5.32 -20.42 -21.47
CA THR A 241 6.65 -19.84 -21.64
C THR A 241 7.65 -20.40 -20.62
N PHE A 242 7.21 -20.68 -19.39
CA PHE A 242 8.09 -21.11 -18.29
C PHE A 242 8.31 -22.60 -18.22
N VAL A 243 7.25 -23.40 -18.33
CA VAL A 243 7.31 -24.85 -18.16
C VAL A 243 8.39 -25.52 -19.02
N PRO A 244 8.54 -25.20 -20.32
CA PRO A 244 9.60 -25.79 -21.14
C PRO A 244 11.02 -25.46 -20.66
N ILE A 245 11.23 -24.23 -20.16
CA ILE A 245 12.55 -23.80 -19.70
C ILE A 245 12.86 -24.43 -18.34
N MET A 246 11.88 -24.54 -17.44
CA MET A 246 12.02 -25.27 -16.17
C MET A 246 12.31 -26.75 -16.41
N PHE A 247 11.66 -27.35 -17.41
CA PHE A 247 11.95 -28.72 -17.83
C PHE A 247 13.38 -28.86 -18.32
N ILE A 248 13.87 -27.98 -19.20
CA ILE A 248 15.26 -27.99 -19.69
C ILE A 248 16.23 -27.79 -18.51
N GLN A 249 15.91 -26.93 -17.56
CA GLN A 249 16.74 -26.69 -16.37
C GLN A 249 16.85 -27.96 -15.50
N SER A 250 15.74 -28.60 -15.20
CA SER A 250 15.70 -29.88 -14.43
C SER A 250 16.41 -30.99 -15.19
N LEU A 251 16.17 -31.09 -16.51
CA LEU A 251 16.82 -32.07 -17.36
C LEU A 251 18.35 -31.84 -17.38
N THR A 252 18.83 -30.62 -17.47
CA THR A 252 20.26 -30.26 -17.41
C THR A 252 20.88 -30.77 -16.12
N ALA A 253 20.26 -30.48 -14.96
CA ALA A 253 20.75 -30.97 -13.67
C ALA A 253 20.86 -32.51 -13.62
N LYS A 254 19.84 -33.20 -14.08
CA LYS A 254 19.83 -34.67 -14.10
C LYS A 254 20.86 -35.29 -15.07
N ILE A 255 20.98 -34.71 -16.27
CA ILE A 255 21.98 -35.16 -17.26
C ILE A 255 23.39 -35.03 -16.69
N ILE A 256 23.72 -33.93 -16.07
CA ILE A 256 25.05 -33.74 -15.50
C ILE A 256 25.32 -34.71 -14.36
N GLY A 257 24.31 -35.00 -13.53
CA GLY A 257 24.40 -36.05 -12.52
C GLY A 257 24.72 -37.44 -13.14
N VAL A 258 24.05 -37.77 -14.24
CA VAL A 258 24.34 -39.02 -14.99
C VAL A 258 25.72 -39.03 -15.63
N VAL A 259 26.16 -37.90 -16.19
CA VAL A 259 27.52 -37.74 -16.75
C VAL A 259 28.60 -37.99 -15.67
N ILE A 260 28.42 -37.37 -14.49
CA ILE A 260 29.34 -37.60 -13.37
C ILE A 260 29.35 -39.09 -12.97
N ALA A 261 28.19 -39.72 -12.86
CA ALA A 261 28.10 -41.15 -12.56
C ALA A 261 28.83 -42.02 -13.61
N ALA A 262 28.60 -41.78 -14.91
CA ALA A 262 29.22 -42.51 -16.00
C ALA A 262 30.76 -42.32 -16.03
N VAL A 263 31.24 -41.08 -15.83
CA VAL A 263 32.68 -40.76 -15.77
C VAL A 263 33.33 -41.41 -14.55
N SER A 264 32.67 -41.39 -13.39
CA SER A 264 33.16 -42.05 -12.18
C SER A 264 33.32 -43.57 -12.37
N VAL A 265 32.32 -44.21 -13.00
CA VAL A 265 32.39 -45.62 -13.35
C VAL A 265 33.51 -45.91 -14.36
N ALA A 266 33.69 -45.08 -15.39
CA ALA A 266 34.76 -45.22 -16.34
C ALA A 266 36.15 -45.10 -15.68
N PHE A 267 36.35 -44.20 -14.74
CA PHE A 267 37.60 -44.08 -13.98
C PHE A 267 37.83 -45.30 -13.06
N CYS A 268 36.78 -45.89 -12.52
CA CYS A 268 36.89 -47.11 -11.77
C CYS A 268 37.32 -48.28 -12.64
N LEU A 269 36.68 -48.48 -13.80
CA LEU A 269 37.04 -49.54 -14.76
C LEU A 269 38.46 -49.41 -15.29
N ASN A 270 38.96 -48.17 -15.45
CA ASN A 270 40.32 -47.91 -15.85
C ASN A 270 41.34 -47.99 -14.69
N GLY A 271 40.93 -48.38 -13.49
CA GLY A 271 41.80 -48.47 -12.32
C GLY A 271 42.29 -47.14 -11.75
N SER A 272 41.78 -45.99 -12.24
CA SER A 272 42.20 -44.66 -11.79
C SER A 272 41.37 -44.14 -10.60
N MET A 273 40.37 -44.86 -10.16
CA MET A 273 39.53 -44.57 -9.01
C MET A 273 39.10 -45.85 -8.30
N GLU A 274 39.13 -45.86 -6.97
CA GLU A 274 38.64 -46.96 -6.17
C GLU A 274 37.12 -47.08 -6.24
N LEU A 275 36.59 -48.31 -6.14
CA LEU A 275 35.15 -48.58 -6.19
C LEU A 275 34.37 -47.79 -5.09
N LEU A 276 34.98 -47.70 -3.89
CA LEU A 276 34.39 -46.91 -2.78
C LEU A 276 34.17 -45.46 -3.21
N ASN A 277 35.22 -44.78 -3.73
CA ASN A 277 35.15 -43.39 -4.15
C ASN A 277 34.18 -43.19 -5.30
N THR A 278 34.08 -44.16 -6.22
CA THR A 278 33.12 -44.13 -7.34
C THR A 278 31.69 -44.06 -6.82
N VAL A 279 31.30 -44.97 -5.91
CA VAL A 279 29.94 -45.00 -5.36
C VAL A 279 29.64 -43.70 -4.55
N VAL A 280 30.62 -43.23 -3.78
CA VAL A 280 30.49 -41.99 -3.01
C VAL A 280 30.29 -40.79 -3.96
N MET A 281 31.04 -40.71 -5.08
CA MET A 281 30.89 -39.63 -6.05
C MET A 281 29.52 -39.64 -6.73
N ILE A 282 28.99 -40.82 -7.08
CA ILE A 282 27.64 -40.98 -7.66
C ILE A 282 26.60 -40.43 -6.69
N ILE A 283 26.64 -40.84 -5.40
CA ILE A 283 25.69 -40.40 -4.38
C ILE A 283 25.80 -38.87 -4.18
N ALA A 284 27.03 -38.33 -4.08
CA ALA A 284 27.27 -36.93 -3.91
C ALA A 284 26.74 -36.08 -5.08
N ALA A 285 26.90 -36.56 -6.32
CA ALA A 285 26.38 -35.91 -7.51
C ALA A 285 24.85 -35.77 -7.50
N PHE A 286 24.14 -36.85 -7.13
CA PHE A 286 22.69 -36.83 -7.06
C PHE A 286 22.18 -35.90 -5.94
N ILE A 287 22.85 -35.83 -4.78
CA ILE A 287 22.52 -34.89 -3.71
C ILE A 287 22.75 -33.43 -4.18
N LEU A 288 23.88 -33.14 -4.83
CA LEU A 288 24.22 -31.84 -5.34
C LEU A 288 23.18 -31.32 -6.36
N PHE A 289 22.90 -32.13 -7.38
CA PHE A 289 21.98 -31.67 -8.43
C PHE A 289 20.51 -31.73 -8.00
N GLY A 290 20.13 -32.54 -7.02
CA GLY A 290 18.83 -32.53 -6.38
C GLY A 290 18.60 -31.20 -5.60
N ALA A 291 19.58 -30.75 -4.84
CA ALA A 291 19.53 -29.47 -4.13
C ALA A 291 19.48 -28.30 -5.11
N LEU A 292 20.25 -28.36 -6.20
CA LEU A 292 20.27 -27.33 -7.23
C LEU A 292 18.97 -27.24 -8.02
N ASP A 293 18.36 -28.37 -8.38
CA ASP A 293 17.06 -28.43 -9.07
C ASP A 293 15.94 -27.84 -8.20
N SER A 294 15.92 -28.16 -6.91
CA SER A 294 15.01 -27.55 -5.94
C SER A 294 15.19 -26.03 -5.88
N ALA A 295 16.43 -25.52 -5.74
CA ALA A 295 16.71 -24.09 -5.73
C ALA A 295 16.25 -23.41 -7.03
N GLY A 296 16.44 -24.07 -8.17
CA GLY A 296 16.00 -23.59 -9.48
C GLY A 296 14.49 -23.44 -9.58
N SER A 297 13.74 -24.42 -9.13
CA SER A 297 12.28 -24.41 -9.12
C SER A 297 11.71 -23.25 -8.30
N TYR A 298 12.29 -22.97 -7.13
CA TYR A 298 11.88 -21.83 -6.30
C TYR A 298 12.38 -20.49 -6.82
N SER A 299 13.43 -20.47 -7.66
CA SER A 299 13.97 -19.22 -8.20
C SER A 299 12.98 -18.46 -9.09
N ALA A 300 12.03 -19.15 -9.71
CA ALA A 300 10.94 -18.55 -10.48
C ALA A 300 10.03 -17.69 -9.58
N LEU A 301 9.80 -18.12 -8.34
CA LEU A 301 8.97 -17.42 -7.36
C LEU A 301 9.65 -16.19 -6.75
N LEU A 302 10.99 -16.10 -6.80
CA LEU A 302 11.72 -14.87 -6.37
C LEU A 302 11.24 -13.62 -7.08
N ARG A 303 10.70 -13.78 -8.27
CA ARG A 303 10.13 -12.67 -9.01
C ARG A 303 8.89 -12.07 -8.33
N ASN A 304 8.04 -12.89 -7.74
CA ASN A 304 6.88 -12.40 -6.98
C ASN A 304 7.33 -11.56 -5.79
N VAL A 305 8.46 -11.92 -5.17
CA VAL A 305 9.09 -11.12 -4.11
C VAL A 305 9.50 -9.75 -4.66
N ASP A 306 10.23 -9.70 -5.79
CA ASP A 306 10.68 -8.45 -6.41
C ASP A 306 9.52 -7.55 -6.84
N LEU A 307 8.44 -8.13 -7.36
CA LEU A 307 7.22 -7.41 -7.72
C LEU A 307 6.53 -6.78 -6.52
N ASN A 308 6.34 -7.53 -5.42
CA ASN A 308 5.68 -7.01 -4.23
C ASN A 308 6.53 -5.95 -3.52
N VAL A 309 7.86 -6.13 -3.48
CA VAL A 309 8.80 -5.09 -3.03
C VAL A 309 8.69 -3.84 -3.90
N SER A 310 8.61 -4.01 -5.24
CA SER A 310 8.46 -2.87 -6.16
C SER A 310 7.15 -2.12 -5.94
N LYS A 311 6.04 -2.82 -5.70
CA LYS A 311 4.73 -2.21 -5.41
C LYS A 311 4.76 -1.43 -4.10
N ALA A 312 5.33 -1.99 -3.04
CA ALA A 312 5.49 -1.30 -1.77
C ALA A 312 6.37 -0.05 -1.91
N GLN A 313 7.51 -0.20 -2.59
CA GLN A 313 8.41 0.91 -2.85
C GLN A 313 7.75 2.01 -3.67
N SER A 314 6.93 1.68 -4.67
CA SER A 314 6.22 2.69 -5.48
C SER A 314 5.22 3.52 -4.68
N VAL A 315 4.68 3.00 -3.55
CA VAL A 315 3.85 3.79 -2.63
C VAL A 315 4.73 4.69 -1.76
N LEU A 316 5.86 4.17 -1.27
CA LEU A 316 6.79 4.93 -0.44
C LEU A 316 7.59 5.99 -1.23
N ASP A 317 7.74 5.81 -2.54
CA ASP A 317 8.43 6.77 -3.43
C ASP A 317 7.50 7.92 -3.88
N ILE A 318 6.22 7.92 -3.52
CA ILE A 318 5.32 9.03 -3.82
C ILE A 318 5.81 10.26 -3.07
N PRO A 319 6.01 11.41 -3.74
CA PRO A 319 6.46 12.62 -3.08
C PRO A 319 5.51 13.04 -1.97
N THR A 320 6.03 13.20 -0.78
CA THR A 320 5.30 13.79 0.36
C THR A 320 5.29 15.31 0.21
N MET A 321 4.29 15.94 0.81
CA MET A 321 4.34 17.37 1.07
C MET A 321 5.44 17.63 2.10
N ASP A 322 6.10 18.77 2.02
CA ASP A 322 7.11 19.19 2.99
C ASP A 322 6.45 19.33 4.38
N ILE A 323 6.84 18.44 5.28
CA ILE A 323 6.28 18.37 6.64
C ILE A 323 7.23 18.99 7.67
N ASP A 324 8.46 19.29 7.26
CA ASP A 324 9.52 19.79 8.13
C ASP A 324 9.40 21.31 8.41
N GLY A 325 8.21 21.88 8.15
CA GLY A 325 7.88 23.25 8.49
C GLY A 325 7.98 23.53 10.00
N GLN A 326 7.99 24.80 10.35
CA GLN A 326 8.11 25.24 11.74
C GLN A 326 6.78 25.15 12.49
N ASP A 327 6.82 24.92 13.80
CA ASP A 327 5.63 25.03 14.66
C ASP A 327 5.33 26.51 14.92
N ILE A 328 4.54 27.12 14.02
CA ILE A 328 4.21 28.53 14.01
C ILE A 328 2.81 28.73 14.59
N THR A 329 2.69 29.66 15.54
CA THR A 329 1.41 30.21 15.98
C THR A 329 1.23 31.56 15.30
N PRO A 330 0.24 31.75 14.41
CA PRO A 330 0.06 33.03 13.70
C PRO A 330 -0.36 34.12 14.65
N THR A 331 0.10 35.35 14.38
CA THR A 331 -0.28 36.55 15.14
C THR A 331 -1.60 37.18 14.68
N SER A 332 -2.01 36.89 13.44
CA SER A 332 -3.28 37.25 12.81
C SER A 332 -3.81 36.03 12.05
N TYR A 333 -5.11 35.96 11.83
CA TYR A 333 -5.78 34.93 11.03
C TYR A 333 -6.26 35.49 9.68
N ASP A 334 -5.64 36.55 9.19
CA ASP A 334 -5.83 37.04 7.83
C ASP A 334 -5.23 36.02 6.86
N ILE A 335 -5.92 35.81 5.73
CA ILE A 335 -5.49 34.91 4.67
C ILE A 335 -5.22 35.71 3.42
N ASP A 336 -4.01 35.63 2.90
CA ASP A 336 -3.62 36.25 1.63
C ASP A 336 -3.32 35.17 0.59
N VAL A 337 -3.93 35.33 -0.56
CA VAL A 337 -3.71 34.50 -1.75
C VAL A 337 -3.16 35.41 -2.83
N GLU A 338 -1.94 35.14 -3.30
CA GLU A 338 -1.22 36.00 -4.24
C GLU A 338 -0.88 35.25 -5.53
N ASN A 339 -1.52 35.63 -6.63
CA ASN A 339 -1.28 35.14 -7.98
C ASN A 339 -1.16 33.60 -8.06
N VAL A 340 -2.07 32.88 -7.38
CA VAL A 340 -2.05 31.44 -7.25
C VAL A 340 -2.48 30.76 -8.53
N GLU A 341 -1.65 29.83 -9.04
CA GLU A 341 -1.96 28.91 -10.13
C GLU A 341 -1.89 27.46 -9.61
N PHE A 342 -2.83 26.62 -10.08
CA PHE A 342 -2.85 25.21 -9.71
C PHE A 342 -3.54 24.33 -10.75
N SER A 343 -3.00 23.10 -10.93
CA SER A 343 -3.53 22.08 -11.83
C SER A 343 -3.49 20.70 -11.16
N TYR A 344 -4.61 19.96 -11.19
CA TYR A 344 -4.60 18.55 -10.71
C TYR A 344 -3.82 17.64 -11.65
N ASP A 345 -3.91 17.92 -12.96
CA ASP A 345 -3.20 17.20 -14.01
C ASP A 345 -2.70 18.21 -15.06
N LYS A 346 -3.08 18.01 -16.34
CA LYS A 346 -2.72 18.92 -17.43
C LYS A 346 -3.65 20.13 -17.56
N ARG A 347 -4.82 20.09 -16.89
CA ARG A 347 -5.82 21.17 -16.97
C ARG A 347 -5.67 22.11 -15.79
N LYS A 348 -5.42 23.39 -16.08
CA LYS A 348 -5.38 24.43 -15.09
C LYS A 348 -6.73 24.61 -14.41
N THR A 349 -6.78 24.46 -13.07
CA THR A 349 -8.00 24.56 -12.28
C THR A 349 -8.11 25.92 -11.59
N ILE A 350 -6.99 26.50 -11.18
CA ILE A 350 -6.86 27.86 -10.66
C ILE A 350 -5.85 28.60 -11.53
N ASP A 351 -6.19 29.83 -11.95
CA ASP A 351 -5.43 30.61 -12.93
C ASP A 351 -5.22 32.06 -12.47
N GLY A 352 -4.22 32.28 -11.62
CA GLY A 352 -3.80 33.62 -11.18
C GLY A 352 -4.79 34.27 -10.21
N ILE A 353 -5.31 33.53 -9.23
CA ILE A 353 -6.19 34.10 -8.19
C ILE A 353 -5.36 34.90 -7.18
N SER A 354 -5.83 36.13 -6.90
CA SER A 354 -5.36 36.96 -5.79
C SER A 354 -6.55 37.46 -4.99
N VAL A 355 -6.52 37.26 -3.66
CA VAL A 355 -7.57 37.72 -2.74
C VAL A 355 -7.03 37.85 -1.32
N HIS A 356 -7.48 38.90 -0.62
CA HIS A 356 -7.27 39.08 0.82
C HIS A 356 -8.57 38.78 1.57
N ILE A 357 -8.50 37.95 2.60
CA ILE A 357 -9.61 37.55 3.47
C ILE A 357 -9.28 37.96 4.89
N PRO A 358 -9.90 39.07 5.39
CA PRO A 358 -9.65 39.55 6.73
C PRO A 358 -10.13 38.57 7.81
N GLN A 359 -9.42 38.52 8.93
CA GLN A 359 -9.86 37.72 10.08
C GLN A 359 -11.22 38.15 10.58
N LYS A 360 -11.99 37.19 11.11
CA LYS A 360 -13.35 37.39 11.66
C LYS A 360 -14.37 37.92 10.63
N THR A 361 -14.13 37.71 9.35
CA THR A 361 -15.08 37.99 8.29
C THR A 361 -15.60 36.68 7.64
N SER A 362 -16.74 36.78 7.00
CA SER A 362 -17.36 35.71 6.25
C SER A 362 -17.18 35.92 4.75
N THR A 363 -16.52 35.00 4.08
CA THR A 363 -16.32 35.02 2.62
C THR A 363 -17.08 33.89 1.98
N ALA A 364 -18.06 34.19 1.13
CA ALA A 364 -18.81 33.22 0.35
C ALA A 364 -18.17 33.05 -1.03
N ILE A 365 -17.98 31.78 -1.44
CA ILE A 365 -17.42 31.42 -2.74
C ILE A 365 -18.53 30.80 -3.57
N VAL A 366 -18.88 31.45 -4.69
CA VAL A 366 -19.95 31.04 -5.59
C VAL A 366 -19.43 30.90 -7.03
N GLY A 367 -20.20 30.23 -7.89
CA GLY A 367 -19.86 30.05 -9.31
C GLY A 367 -20.29 28.68 -9.84
N PRO A 368 -20.10 28.43 -11.13
CA PRO A 368 -20.50 27.18 -11.78
C PRO A 368 -19.75 25.97 -11.19
N SER A 369 -20.33 24.78 -11.38
CA SER A 369 -19.65 23.51 -11.02
C SER A 369 -18.36 23.37 -11.83
N GLY A 370 -17.28 22.92 -11.17
CA GLY A 370 -15.96 22.79 -11.80
C GLY A 370 -15.20 24.11 -11.97
N GLY A 371 -15.71 25.25 -11.45
CA GLY A 371 -15.05 26.55 -11.54
C GLY A 371 -13.80 26.73 -10.66
N GLY A 372 -13.51 25.81 -9.73
CA GLY A 372 -12.33 25.89 -8.85
C GLY A 372 -12.63 26.26 -7.39
N LYS A 373 -13.90 26.36 -6.97
CA LYS A 373 -14.30 26.78 -5.62
C LYS A 373 -13.70 25.94 -4.49
N THR A 374 -13.94 24.64 -4.51
CA THR A 374 -13.42 23.67 -3.52
C THR A 374 -11.90 23.60 -3.59
N THR A 375 -11.34 23.72 -4.79
CA THR A 375 -9.88 23.73 -4.99
C THR A 375 -9.24 24.92 -4.31
N LEU A 376 -9.81 26.12 -4.40
CA LEU A 376 -9.28 27.32 -3.71
C LEU A 376 -9.27 27.11 -2.19
N CYS A 377 -10.36 26.61 -1.60
CA CYS A 377 -10.42 26.30 -0.17
C CYS A 377 -9.38 25.26 0.25
N HIS A 378 -9.16 24.22 -0.58
CA HIS A 378 -8.15 23.21 -0.32
C HIS A 378 -6.71 23.76 -0.42
N LEU A 379 -6.44 24.69 -1.33
CA LEU A 379 -5.14 25.35 -1.44
C LEU A 379 -4.87 26.28 -0.25
N ILE A 380 -5.88 27.00 0.22
CA ILE A 380 -5.79 27.84 1.42
C ILE A 380 -5.41 27.01 2.65
N ALA A 381 -5.98 25.82 2.78
CA ALA A 381 -5.66 24.90 3.86
C ALA A 381 -4.45 24.00 3.58
N ARG A 382 -3.75 24.21 2.49
CA ARG A 382 -2.58 23.42 2.08
C ARG A 382 -2.86 21.92 1.98
N PHE A 383 -4.05 21.52 1.50
CA PHE A 383 -4.27 20.11 1.10
C PHE A 383 -3.47 19.76 -0.16
N TRP A 384 -2.97 20.78 -0.86
CA TRP A 384 -2.09 20.75 -2.03
C TRP A 384 -1.16 21.94 -1.98
N ASP A 385 0.05 21.79 -2.45
CA ASP A 385 0.92 22.91 -2.71
C ASP A 385 0.53 23.58 -4.04
N VAL A 386 0.61 24.91 -4.08
CA VAL A 386 0.36 25.69 -5.30
C VAL A 386 1.47 25.50 -6.32
N ASP A 387 1.13 25.50 -7.64
CA ASP A 387 2.12 25.42 -8.72
C ASP A 387 2.90 26.74 -8.83
N LYS A 388 2.21 27.89 -8.66
CA LYS A 388 2.79 29.22 -8.63
C LYS A 388 2.02 30.12 -7.67
N GLY A 389 2.64 31.21 -7.28
CA GLY A 389 2.08 32.15 -6.32
C GLY A 389 2.32 31.70 -4.88
N CYS A 390 1.62 32.31 -3.96
CA CYS A 390 1.75 32.07 -2.54
C CYS A 390 0.39 32.15 -1.85
N VAL A 391 0.20 31.31 -0.83
CA VAL A 391 -0.88 31.43 0.15
C VAL A 391 -0.23 31.68 1.50
N SER A 392 -0.63 32.73 2.19
CA SER A 392 -0.12 33.06 3.53
C SER A 392 -1.24 33.14 4.56
N LEU A 393 -0.92 32.75 5.79
CA LEU A 393 -1.74 32.88 6.98
C LEU A 393 -1.02 33.75 7.99
N GLY A 394 -1.65 34.88 8.36
CA GLY A 394 -1.04 35.85 9.27
C GLY A 394 0.29 36.42 8.75
N GLY A 395 0.43 36.56 7.42
CA GLY A 395 1.62 37.08 6.74
C GLY A 395 2.76 36.07 6.57
N VAL A 396 2.57 34.80 6.95
CA VAL A 396 3.57 33.72 6.79
C VAL A 396 3.08 32.74 5.75
N ASP A 397 3.93 32.33 4.80
CA ASP A 397 3.58 31.31 3.78
C ASP A 397 3.14 30.01 4.47
N VAL A 398 2.02 29.46 4.05
CA VAL A 398 1.50 28.19 4.60
C VAL A 398 2.50 27.03 4.44
N LYS A 399 3.47 27.14 3.54
CA LYS A 399 4.55 26.15 3.35
C LYS A 399 5.58 26.17 4.48
N GLU A 400 5.72 27.28 5.20
CA GLU A 400 6.66 27.38 6.34
C GLU A 400 6.12 26.74 7.61
N TYR A 401 4.79 26.58 7.71
CA TYR A 401 4.15 25.91 8.84
C TYR A 401 4.42 24.38 8.78
N SER A 402 4.65 23.77 9.94
CA SER A 402 4.43 22.32 10.04
C SER A 402 2.96 22.01 9.78
N MET A 403 2.66 20.85 9.19
CA MET A 403 1.28 20.50 8.86
C MET A 403 0.37 20.53 10.10
N ASP A 404 0.87 20.05 11.24
CA ASP A 404 0.12 20.04 12.50
C ASP A 404 -0.15 21.46 13.02
N SER A 405 0.81 22.38 12.92
CA SER A 405 0.61 23.76 13.34
C SER A 405 -0.35 24.51 12.43
N LEU A 406 -0.30 24.26 11.12
CA LEU A 406 -1.24 24.83 10.16
C LEU A 406 -2.65 24.32 10.41
N MET A 407 -2.82 22.98 10.51
CA MET A 407 -4.12 22.33 10.70
C MET A 407 -4.79 22.71 12.02
N ARG A 408 -4.06 23.09 13.06
CA ARG A 408 -4.65 23.65 14.30
C ARG A 408 -5.51 24.89 14.05
N ASN A 409 -5.23 25.66 12.99
CA ASN A 409 -5.92 26.91 12.68
C ASN A 409 -7.18 26.72 11.83
N PHE A 410 -7.43 25.53 11.28
CA PHE A 410 -8.56 25.25 10.40
C PHE A 410 -9.51 24.20 10.98
N SER A 411 -10.82 24.43 10.88
CA SER A 411 -11.86 23.42 11.03
C SER A 411 -12.63 23.27 9.72
N PHE A 412 -12.99 22.04 9.39
CA PHE A 412 -13.67 21.70 8.14
C PHE A 412 -15.04 21.07 8.41
N VAL A 413 -16.04 21.51 7.66
CA VAL A 413 -17.31 20.81 7.52
C VAL A 413 -17.46 20.45 6.05
N PHE A 414 -17.19 19.20 5.70
CA PHE A 414 -17.20 18.71 4.32
C PHE A 414 -18.63 18.44 3.84
N GLN A 415 -18.82 18.49 2.52
CA GLN A 415 -20.08 18.11 1.87
C GLN A 415 -20.45 16.66 2.15
N SER A 416 -19.49 15.75 2.06
CA SER A 416 -19.66 14.33 2.37
C SER A 416 -19.00 14.02 3.71
N VAL A 417 -19.82 13.77 4.72
CA VAL A 417 -19.34 13.49 6.09
C VAL A 417 -18.97 12.03 6.22
N TYR A 418 -17.75 11.77 6.62
CA TYR A 418 -17.28 10.45 7.02
C TYR A 418 -17.26 10.31 8.55
N LEU A 419 -17.93 9.28 9.06
CA LEU A 419 -17.90 8.90 10.47
C LEU A 419 -17.18 7.56 10.63
N PHE A 420 -16.29 7.50 11.62
CA PHE A 420 -15.56 6.28 11.92
C PHE A 420 -16.44 5.27 12.66
N GLN A 421 -16.15 4.00 12.47
CA GLN A 421 -16.78 2.91 13.23
C GLN A 421 -16.32 2.97 14.70
N ASP A 422 -16.99 3.79 15.48
CA ASP A 422 -16.71 4.06 16.89
C ASP A 422 -17.98 4.64 17.54
N THR A 423 -17.94 4.95 18.84
CA THR A 423 -19.05 5.62 19.52
C THR A 423 -19.29 7.02 18.96
N ILE A 424 -20.50 7.55 19.13
CA ILE A 424 -20.81 8.95 18.78
C ILE A 424 -19.93 9.90 19.58
N ALA A 425 -19.72 9.62 20.87
CA ALA A 425 -18.84 10.41 21.73
C ALA A 425 -17.43 10.53 21.14
N ASN A 426 -16.82 9.42 20.73
CA ASN A 426 -15.48 9.41 20.14
C ASN A 426 -15.46 10.08 18.78
N ASN A 427 -16.51 9.93 17.98
CA ASN A 427 -16.62 10.66 16.72
C ASN A 427 -16.67 12.18 16.92
N ILE A 428 -17.28 12.70 17.98
CA ILE A 428 -17.28 14.14 18.32
C ILE A 428 -15.92 14.56 18.88
N ARG A 429 -15.30 13.72 19.77
CA ARG A 429 -13.97 13.98 20.35
C ARG A 429 -12.84 14.04 19.31
N PHE A 430 -13.08 13.64 18.07
CA PHE A 430 -12.08 13.68 17.02
C PHE A 430 -11.41 15.06 16.85
N GLY A 431 -12.13 16.15 17.18
CA GLY A 431 -11.58 17.50 17.22
C GLY A 431 -10.63 17.78 18.40
N GLN A 432 -10.81 17.06 19.53
CA GLN A 432 -10.00 17.15 20.75
C GLN A 432 -10.06 15.81 21.51
N PRO A 433 -9.16 14.84 21.23
CA PRO A 433 -9.26 13.44 21.71
C PRO A 433 -9.34 13.29 23.22
N ASP A 434 -8.65 14.13 23.98
CA ASP A 434 -8.57 14.07 25.45
C ASP A 434 -9.67 14.87 26.18
N ALA A 435 -10.66 15.37 25.44
CA ALA A 435 -11.73 16.18 26.03
C ALA A 435 -12.63 15.35 26.96
N PRO A 436 -13.01 15.89 28.13
CA PRO A 436 -13.96 15.25 29.02
C PRO A 436 -15.36 15.20 28.40
N MET A 437 -16.21 14.31 28.90
CA MET A 437 -17.55 14.06 28.35
C MET A 437 -18.46 15.30 28.40
N GLU A 438 -18.28 16.14 29.41
CA GLU A 438 -19.05 17.39 29.57
C GLU A 438 -18.86 18.32 28.37
N LYS A 439 -17.61 18.44 27.84
CA LYS A 439 -17.32 19.22 26.64
C LYS A 439 -17.93 18.60 25.38
N VAL A 440 -17.96 17.26 25.29
CA VAL A 440 -18.60 16.55 24.19
C VAL A 440 -20.10 16.87 24.15
N ILE A 441 -20.75 16.80 25.31
CA ILE A 441 -22.18 17.14 25.46
C ILE A 441 -22.45 18.61 25.13
N GLU A 442 -21.57 19.51 25.56
CA GLU A 442 -21.68 20.94 25.23
C GLU A 442 -21.57 21.20 23.73
N ALA A 443 -20.57 20.60 23.06
CA ALA A 443 -20.41 20.68 21.62
C ALA A 443 -21.62 20.09 20.88
N ALA A 444 -22.14 18.96 21.34
CA ALA A 444 -23.33 18.34 20.77
C ALA A 444 -24.59 19.18 20.92
N LYS A 445 -24.77 19.86 22.05
CA LYS A 445 -25.88 20.81 22.27
C LYS A 445 -25.78 22.01 21.32
N LYS A 446 -24.58 22.61 21.18
CA LYS A 446 -24.34 23.71 20.24
C LYS A 446 -24.56 23.30 18.78
N ALA A 447 -24.25 22.06 18.44
CA ALA A 447 -24.48 21.48 17.12
C ALA A 447 -25.88 20.92 16.91
N CYS A 448 -26.82 21.12 17.84
CA CYS A 448 -28.20 20.61 17.78
C CYS A 448 -28.28 19.09 17.54
N CYS A 449 -27.31 18.33 18.07
CA CYS A 449 -27.31 16.88 17.93
C CYS A 449 -27.55 16.10 19.23
N HIS A 450 -27.63 16.80 20.38
CA HIS A 450 -27.81 16.19 21.69
C HIS A 450 -29.11 15.38 21.79
N ASP A 451 -30.22 15.93 21.33
CA ASP A 451 -31.54 15.33 21.52
C ASP A 451 -31.70 14.05 20.72
N PHE A 452 -31.29 14.02 19.46
CA PHE A 452 -31.34 12.78 18.69
C PHE A 452 -30.36 11.73 19.22
N ILE A 453 -29.18 12.13 19.73
CA ILE A 453 -28.24 11.21 20.34
C ILE A 453 -28.86 10.55 21.60
N MET A 454 -29.52 11.33 22.43
CA MET A 454 -30.19 10.83 23.65
C MET A 454 -31.42 9.98 23.35
N ALA A 455 -32.01 10.10 22.17
CA ALA A 455 -33.10 9.23 21.71
C ALA A 455 -32.61 7.84 21.25
N LEU A 456 -31.31 7.65 21.04
CA LEU A 456 -30.73 6.35 20.72
C LEU A 456 -30.62 5.46 21.97
N PRO A 457 -30.72 4.12 21.85
CA PRO A 457 -30.71 3.20 22.99
C PRO A 457 -29.50 3.39 23.93
N ASP A 458 -28.29 3.59 23.36
CA ASP A 458 -27.05 3.72 24.11
C ASP A 458 -26.53 5.18 24.15
N GLY A 459 -27.34 6.15 23.70
CA GLY A 459 -27.00 7.56 23.71
C GLY A 459 -25.65 7.83 23.04
N TYR A 460 -24.75 8.52 23.73
CA TYR A 460 -23.39 8.84 23.23
C TYR A 460 -22.48 7.63 23.02
N GLU A 461 -22.76 6.51 23.70
CA GLU A 461 -22.00 5.25 23.55
C GLU A 461 -22.50 4.41 22.37
N THR A 462 -23.52 4.88 21.63
CA THR A 462 -23.99 4.20 20.43
C THR A 462 -22.85 4.08 19.41
N ILE A 463 -22.54 2.84 19.01
CA ILE A 463 -21.52 2.56 17.99
C ILE A 463 -22.12 2.80 16.61
N ILE A 464 -21.48 3.66 15.86
CA ILE A 464 -21.86 3.99 14.48
C ILE A 464 -21.20 2.97 13.55
N GLY A 465 -21.96 2.43 12.57
CA GLY A 465 -21.39 1.62 11.50
C GLY A 465 -20.48 2.42 10.57
N GLU A 466 -19.70 1.72 9.75
CA GLU A 466 -18.76 2.33 8.81
C GLU A 466 -19.44 3.41 7.93
N GLY A 467 -18.82 4.58 7.84
CA GLY A 467 -19.35 5.71 7.09
C GLY A 467 -20.66 6.29 7.65
N GLY A 468 -21.07 5.90 8.89
CA GLY A 468 -22.31 6.37 9.51
C GLY A 468 -23.58 5.73 8.94
N ALA A 469 -23.52 4.48 8.47
CA ALA A 469 -24.61 3.81 7.74
C ALA A 469 -25.99 3.85 8.43
N SER A 470 -26.03 3.99 9.77
CA SER A 470 -27.26 4.02 10.58
C SER A 470 -27.86 5.42 10.79
N LEU A 471 -27.19 6.48 10.34
CA LEU A 471 -27.61 7.86 10.57
C LEU A 471 -28.09 8.53 9.27
N SER A 472 -29.06 9.44 9.40
CA SER A 472 -29.52 10.30 8.31
C SER A 472 -28.42 11.29 7.88
N GLY A 473 -28.55 11.89 6.69
CA GLY A 473 -27.60 12.88 6.19
C GLY A 473 -27.49 14.11 7.12
N GLY A 474 -28.60 14.59 7.66
CA GLY A 474 -28.65 15.71 8.59
C GLY A 474 -27.99 15.42 9.94
N GLU A 475 -28.19 14.22 10.49
CA GLU A 475 -27.53 13.76 11.73
C GLU A 475 -26.02 13.66 11.58
N LYS A 476 -25.54 13.06 10.47
CA LYS A 476 -24.11 13.03 10.14
C LYS A 476 -23.51 14.43 10.07
N GLN A 477 -24.21 15.35 9.42
CA GLN A 477 -23.75 16.72 9.23
C GLN A 477 -23.64 17.45 10.60
N ARG A 478 -24.63 17.29 11.49
CA ARG A 478 -24.60 17.87 12.83
C ARG A 478 -23.46 17.29 13.69
N ILE A 479 -23.17 16.00 13.59
CA ILE A 479 -21.98 15.40 14.23
C ILE A 479 -20.69 16.00 13.67
N SER A 480 -20.60 16.26 12.36
CA SER A 480 -19.44 16.93 11.75
C SER A 480 -19.27 18.35 12.27
N ILE A 481 -20.37 19.09 12.44
CA ILE A 481 -20.35 20.42 13.06
C ILE A 481 -19.92 20.33 14.52
N ALA A 482 -20.40 19.34 15.29
CA ALA A 482 -19.95 19.13 16.67
C ALA A 482 -18.44 18.86 16.75
N ARG A 483 -17.85 18.12 15.80
CA ARG A 483 -16.39 17.96 15.66
C ARG A 483 -15.68 19.30 15.45
N ALA A 484 -16.22 20.14 14.58
CA ALA A 484 -15.64 21.45 14.27
C ALA A 484 -15.75 22.40 15.48
N ILE A 485 -16.87 22.40 16.20
CA ILE A 485 -17.06 23.16 17.47
C ILE A 485 -16.06 22.65 18.53
N MET A 486 -15.90 21.33 18.65
CA MET A 486 -14.96 20.74 19.61
C MET A 486 -13.52 21.13 19.35
N LYS A 487 -13.12 21.23 18.08
CA LYS A 487 -11.78 21.66 17.66
C LYS A 487 -11.53 23.13 17.95
N ASP A 488 -12.57 23.96 17.87
CA ASP A 488 -12.57 25.41 18.16
C ASP A 488 -11.51 26.22 17.39
N ALA A 489 -11.23 25.85 16.13
CA ALA A 489 -10.25 26.55 15.31
C ALA A 489 -10.74 27.96 14.93
N PRO A 490 -9.80 28.92 14.71
CA PRO A 490 -10.15 30.32 14.36
C PRO A 490 -10.69 30.47 12.93
N ILE A 491 -10.38 29.53 12.02
CA ILE A 491 -10.82 29.56 10.63
C ILE A 491 -11.69 28.36 10.35
N ILE A 492 -12.88 28.60 9.79
CA ILE A 492 -13.86 27.57 9.45
C ILE A 492 -14.02 27.51 7.93
N ILE A 493 -13.87 26.33 7.36
CA ILE A 493 -14.15 26.06 5.94
C ILE A 493 -15.40 25.20 5.86
N LEU A 494 -16.46 25.72 5.23
CA LEU A 494 -17.74 25.04 5.03
C LEU A 494 -17.89 24.70 3.54
N ASP A 495 -17.88 23.42 3.19
CA ASP A 495 -18.12 22.96 1.82
C ASP A 495 -19.53 22.38 1.73
N GLU A 496 -20.47 23.15 1.13
CA GLU A 496 -21.88 22.77 0.92
C GLU A 496 -22.57 22.12 2.14
N ALA A 497 -22.26 22.59 3.33
CA ALA A 497 -22.67 21.96 4.61
C ALA A 497 -24.20 21.74 4.78
N THR A 498 -25.01 22.33 3.90
CA THR A 498 -26.49 22.23 3.94
C THR A 498 -27.07 21.51 2.71
N ALA A 499 -26.27 20.96 1.82
CA ALA A 499 -26.78 20.20 0.67
C ALA A 499 -27.38 18.86 1.13
N ASN A 500 -28.48 18.42 0.53
CA ASN A 500 -29.14 17.14 0.78
C ASN A 500 -29.71 16.91 2.20
N VAL A 501 -30.11 17.98 2.90
CA VAL A 501 -30.77 17.89 4.20
C VAL A 501 -32.26 18.19 4.03
N ASP A 502 -33.09 17.40 4.71
CA ASP A 502 -34.55 17.54 4.74
C ASP A 502 -34.97 18.88 5.42
N PRO A 503 -36.11 19.46 5.04
CA PRO A 503 -36.55 20.78 5.55
C PRO A 503 -36.70 20.84 7.08
N GLU A 504 -37.04 19.75 7.74
CA GLU A 504 -37.19 19.70 9.20
C GLU A 504 -35.86 19.86 9.92
N SER A 505 -34.78 19.26 9.38
CA SER A 505 -33.42 19.36 9.92
C SER A 505 -32.71 20.68 9.51
N GLU A 506 -33.30 21.48 8.61
CA GLU A 506 -32.64 22.71 8.09
C GLU A 506 -32.51 23.79 9.17
N GLN A 507 -33.51 23.95 10.04
CA GLN A 507 -33.44 24.94 11.11
C GLN A 507 -32.37 24.62 12.14
N GLU A 508 -32.31 23.33 12.57
CA GLU A 508 -31.30 22.88 13.52
C GLU A 508 -29.88 22.97 12.93
N LEU A 509 -29.74 22.64 11.66
CA LEU A 509 -28.46 22.75 10.98
C LEU A 509 -27.99 24.23 10.84
N THR A 510 -28.93 25.14 10.55
CA THR A 510 -28.63 26.57 10.48
C THR A 510 -28.19 27.09 11.85
N ALA A 511 -28.89 26.75 12.92
CA ALA A 511 -28.52 27.13 14.28
C ALA A 511 -27.13 26.56 14.69
N ALA A 512 -26.85 25.32 14.30
CA ALA A 512 -25.55 24.70 14.54
C ALA A 512 -24.40 25.43 13.79
N ILE A 513 -24.64 25.84 12.53
CA ILE A 513 -23.66 26.63 11.76
C ILE A 513 -23.47 28.02 12.37
N GLU A 514 -24.51 28.71 12.78
CA GLU A 514 -24.42 29.99 13.47
C GLU A 514 -23.61 29.88 14.77
N ALA A 515 -23.82 28.83 15.55
CA ALA A 515 -23.04 28.58 16.76
C ALA A 515 -21.57 28.30 16.47
N LEU A 516 -21.25 27.59 15.37
CA LEU A 516 -19.89 27.28 14.96
C LEU A 516 -19.14 28.55 14.47
N THR A 517 -19.83 29.42 13.76
CA THR A 517 -19.22 30.52 13.00
C THR A 517 -19.05 31.81 13.79
N LYS A 518 -19.58 31.89 15.00
CA LYS A 518 -19.51 33.10 15.85
C LYS A 518 -18.06 33.51 16.14
N GLU A 519 -17.72 34.76 15.78
CA GLU A 519 -16.38 35.37 15.96
C GLU A 519 -15.22 34.62 15.26
N LYS A 520 -15.50 33.85 14.20
CA LYS A 520 -14.53 33.09 13.41
C LYS A 520 -14.35 33.72 12.02
N THR A 521 -13.23 33.37 11.38
CA THR A 521 -13.04 33.64 9.94
C THR A 521 -13.70 32.51 9.17
N ILE A 522 -14.57 32.84 8.22
CA ILE A 522 -15.40 31.83 7.55
C ILE A 522 -15.14 31.85 6.05
N LEU A 523 -14.79 30.73 5.49
CA LEU A 523 -14.84 30.48 4.05
C LEU A 523 -15.96 29.50 3.77
N MET A 524 -16.94 29.89 2.97
CA MET A 524 -18.06 29.00 2.66
C MET A 524 -18.23 28.83 1.15
N ILE A 525 -18.27 27.59 0.69
CA ILE A 525 -18.71 27.26 -0.67
C ILE A 525 -20.23 27.16 -0.59
N ALA A 526 -20.92 28.14 -1.15
CA ALA A 526 -22.35 28.27 -0.90
C ALA A 526 -23.18 27.96 -2.14
N HIS A 527 -24.17 27.11 -1.94
CA HIS A 527 -25.24 26.81 -2.89
C HIS A 527 -26.60 27.35 -2.46
N ARG A 528 -26.74 27.90 -1.25
CA ARG A 528 -27.99 28.48 -0.73
C ARG A 528 -27.91 30.00 -0.63
N LEU A 529 -28.90 30.69 -1.19
CA LEU A 529 -28.98 32.16 -1.23
C LEU A 529 -29.00 32.82 0.13
N LYS A 530 -29.68 32.22 1.13
CA LYS A 530 -29.77 32.77 2.49
C LYS A 530 -28.39 32.96 3.12
N THR A 531 -27.49 31.99 2.95
CA THR A 531 -26.15 32.05 3.54
C THR A 531 -25.23 33.05 2.80
N VAL A 532 -25.37 33.15 1.47
CA VAL A 532 -24.56 34.03 0.63
C VAL A 532 -24.90 35.53 0.87
N ARG A 533 -26.19 35.86 1.08
CA ARG A 533 -26.66 37.24 1.21
C ARG A 533 -26.05 37.99 2.40
N HIS A 534 -25.69 37.27 3.46
CA HIS A 534 -25.17 37.85 4.70
C HIS A 534 -23.64 37.79 4.79
N ALA A 535 -22.96 37.31 3.76
CA ALA A 535 -21.49 37.27 3.74
C ALA A 535 -20.91 38.67 3.58
N ASP A 536 -19.83 38.94 4.32
CA ASP A 536 -19.12 40.24 4.26
C ASP A 536 -18.47 40.45 2.89
N ASN A 537 -18.05 39.33 2.23
CA ASN A 537 -17.53 39.34 0.88
C ASN A 537 -18.01 38.13 0.10
N ILE A 538 -18.28 38.27 -1.18
CA ILE A 538 -18.67 37.22 -2.09
C ILE A 538 -17.66 37.18 -3.23
N LEU A 539 -17.04 36.02 -3.42
CA LEU A 539 -16.12 35.75 -4.54
C LEU A 539 -16.84 34.90 -5.59
N VAL A 540 -16.94 35.42 -6.79
CA VAL A 540 -17.50 34.68 -7.93
C VAL A 540 -16.35 34.08 -8.73
N ILE A 541 -16.24 32.73 -8.73
CA ILE A 541 -15.17 32.02 -9.43
C ILE A 541 -15.76 31.36 -10.68
N ASP A 542 -15.15 31.65 -11.82
CA ASP A 542 -15.45 31.01 -13.10
C ASP A 542 -14.15 30.76 -13.88
N GLY A 543 -14.02 29.54 -14.46
CA GLY A 543 -12.83 29.16 -15.22
C GLY A 543 -11.50 29.32 -14.47
N GLY A 544 -11.51 29.13 -13.15
CA GLY A 544 -10.31 29.24 -12.31
C GLY A 544 -9.90 30.66 -11.94
N LYS A 545 -10.74 31.67 -12.21
CA LYS A 545 -10.47 33.10 -11.92
C LYS A 545 -11.57 33.71 -11.08
N ILE A 546 -11.23 34.70 -10.25
CA ILE A 546 -12.23 35.55 -9.62
C ILE A 546 -12.72 36.56 -10.68
N VAL A 547 -13.99 36.40 -11.08
CA VAL A 547 -14.61 37.27 -12.11
C VAL A 547 -15.43 38.42 -11.52
N GLN A 548 -15.92 38.27 -10.29
CA GLN A 548 -16.60 39.30 -9.54
C GLN A 548 -16.28 39.14 -8.03
N SER A 549 -16.21 40.25 -7.31
CA SER A 549 -16.02 40.26 -5.86
C SER A 549 -16.73 41.48 -5.27
N GLY A 550 -17.37 41.33 -4.12
CA GLY A 550 -18.06 42.40 -3.40
C GLY A 550 -19.19 41.87 -2.51
N THR A 551 -19.99 42.73 -1.96
CA THR A 551 -21.19 42.40 -1.16
C THR A 551 -22.35 41.97 -2.06
N HIS A 552 -23.39 41.41 -1.44
CA HIS A 552 -24.62 41.00 -2.17
C HIS A 552 -25.21 42.18 -2.99
N ASP A 553 -25.37 43.32 -2.37
CA ASP A 553 -25.99 44.49 -3.00
C ASP A 553 -25.15 45.03 -4.16
N GLU A 554 -23.83 45.13 -3.98
CA GLU A 554 -22.91 45.56 -5.04
C GLU A 554 -22.98 44.61 -6.26
N LEU A 555 -22.91 43.31 -6.04
CA LEU A 555 -22.92 42.33 -7.10
C LEU A 555 -24.28 42.20 -7.81
N MET A 556 -25.38 42.44 -7.11
CA MET A 556 -26.73 42.52 -7.72
C MET A 556 -26.85 43.75 -8.65
N HIS A 557 -26.21 44.87 -8.34
CA HIS A 557 -26.19 46.06 -9.18
C HIS A 557 -25.24 45.91 -10.39
N GLN A 558 -24.10 45.24 -10.21
CA GLN A 558 -23.15 45.00 -11.31
C GLN A 558 -23.72 44.11 -12.42
N GLY A 559 -24.70 43.25 -12.11
CA GLY A 559 -25.16 42.22 -13.03
C GLY A 559 -24.16 41.07 -13.14
N GLY A 560 -24.17 40.33 -14.24
CA GLY A 560 -23.20 39.25 -14.50
C GLY A 560 -23.56 37.87 -13.92
N ILE A 561 -22.57 37.06 -13.55
CA ILE A 561 -22.75 35.66 -13.14
C ILE A 561 -23.48 35.60 -11.79
N TYR A 562 -23.13 36.45 -10.84
CA TYR A 562 -23.77 36.47 -9.53
C TYR A 562 -25.28 36.73 -9.61
N ARG A 563 -25.70 37.76 -10.32
CA ARG A 563 -27.11 38.10 -10.48
C ARG A 563 -27.87 36.97 -11.14
N ARG A 564 -27.34 36.34 -12.21
CA ARG A 564 -27.94 35.17 -12.84
C ARG A 564 -28.06 33.99 -11.88
N PHE A 565 -27.06 33.79 -11.03
CA PHE A 565 -27.09 32.75 -10.00
C PHE A 565 -28.23 33.00 -8.99
N VAL A 566 -28.41 34.24 -8.51
CA VAL A 566 -29.48 34.61 -7.59
C VAL A 566 -30.85 34.43 -8.26
N GLU A 567 -31.06 35.03 -9.44
CA GLU A 567 -32.34 34.98 -10.17
C GLU A 567 -32.75 33.52 -10.50
N SER A 568 -31.81 32.69 -10.94
CA SER A 568 -32.09 31.26 -11.20
C SER A 568 -32.51 30.48 -9.96
N ARG A 569 -31.97 30.85 -8.78
CA ARG A 569 -32.31 30.20 -7.50
C ARG A 569 -33.63 30.70 -6.93
N GLU A 570 -33.97 31.96 -7.10
CA GLU A 570 -35.27 32.50 -6.71
C GLU A 570 -36.40 31.89 -7.52
N LEU A 571 -36.20 31.74 -8.83
CA LEU A 571 -37.13 31.03 -9.70
C LEU A 571 -37.33 29.57 -9.26
N ALA A 572 -36.26 28.86 -8.91
CA ALA A 572 -36.33 27.48 -8.44
C ALA A 572 -37.06 27.32 -7.10
N VAL A 573 -36.97 28.30 -6.20
CA VAL A 573 -37.72 28.34 -4.93
C VAL A 573 -39.19 28.67 -5.17
N GLY A 574 -39.51 29.52 -6.13
CA GLY A 574 -40.88 29.87 -6.51
C GLY A 574 -41.68 28.72 -7.17
N TRP A 575 -41.00 27.66 -7.65
CA TRP A 575 -41.64 26.46 -8.19
C TRP A 575 -42.01 25.39 -7.13
N LYS A 576 -41.73 25.63 -5.86
CA LYS A 576 -42.17 24.79 -4.74
C LYS A 576 -43.48 25.33 -4.15
N VAL A 577 -44.56 25.30 -4.94
CA VAL A 577 -45.94 25.43 -4.45
C VAL A 577 -46.67 24.14 -4.81
#